data_056403878e717fcb7dc85ec192bb3e7a
#
_entry.id   056403878e717fcb7dc85ec192bb3e7a
#
_cell.length_a   1.000
_cell.length_b   1.000
_cell.length_c   1.000
_cell.angle_alpha   90.00
_cell.angle_beta   90.00
_cell.angle_gamma   90.00
#
_symmetry.space_group_name_H-M   'P 1'
#
loop_
_entity.id
_entity.type
_entity.pdbx_description
1 polymer ?
#
loop_
_entity_poly.entity_id
_entity_poly.type
_entity_poly.pdbx_seq_one_letter_code
_entity_poly.pdbx_strand_id
1 'polypeptide(L)'
;MFIGGSQKLYKKTGFIFKILGKNLYYLGKHGAGYAAKIAQVSLCYLNYLSLSEALMLGTKSGIRPQTMLQIIDKSASGGYTSTRYGPDMINGSYDPSFTLGLSFKDLKLAKEIINLKNIKLPITKLTTSIYSKAIKKYGANSNHLNAIKLLEAKNKLILHKGG
;
A
#
# COMPACT_ATOMS: atom_id res chain seq x y z
N MET A 1 -1.31 -12.53 12.30
CA MET A 1 -0.44 -13.41 11.48
C MET A 1 -1.29 -14.19 10.49
N PHE A 2 -0.80 -14.40 9.26
CA PHE A 2 -1.45 -15.24 8.25
C PHE A 2 -0.73 -16.57 8.18
N ILE A 3 -1.41 -17.66 8.46
CA ILE A 3 -0.80 -18.99 8.65
C ILE A 3 -1.40 -19.95 7.63
N GLY A 4 -0.54 -20.52 6.78
CA GLY A 4 -0.92 -21.56 5.82
C GLY A 4 -0.08 -22.80 6.01
N GLY A 5 -0.68 -23.99 5.91
CA GLY A 5 0.00 -25.27 6.07
C GLY A 5 -0.89 -26.37 6.62
N SER A 6 -0.29 -27.43 7.16
CA SER A 6 -1.01 -28.55 7.74
C SER A 6 -1.80 -28.15 8.97
N GLN A 7 -3.10 -28.48 9.01
CA GLN A 7 -3.95 -28.23 10.18
C GLN A 7 -3.45 -28.97 11.43
N LYS A 8 -2.93 -30.17 11.23
CA LYS A 8 -2.35 -30.95 12.33
C LYS A 8 -1.16 -30.22 12.98
N LEU A 9 -0.26 -29.67 12.15
CA LEU A 9 0.88 -28.89 12.65
C LEU A 9 0.41 -27.60 13.30
N TYR A 10 -0.53 -26.87 12.69
CA TYR A 10 -1.09 -25.66 13.27
C TYR A 10 -1.68 -25.89 14.65
N LYS A 11 -2.48 -26.97 14.84
CA LYS A 11 -3.01 -27.34 16.16
C LYS A 11 -1.90 -27.64 17.17
N LYS A 12 -0.84 -28.33 16.75
CA LYS A 12 0.30 -28.67 17.63
C LYS A 12 1.14 -27.46 18.03
N THR A 13 1.31 -26.48 17.11
CA THR A 13 2.20 -25.33 17.32
C THR A 13 1.47 -24.01 17.57
N GLY A 14 0.14 -24.05 17.70
CA GLY A 14 -0.70 -22.87 17.86
C GLY A 14 -0.33 -21.99 19.07
N PHE A 15 0.19 -22.59 20.14
CA PHE A 15 0.65 -21.85 21.32
C PHE A 15 1.81 -20.90 20.99
N ILE A 16 2.71 -21.29 20.09
CA ILE A 16 3.83 -20.44 19.65
C ILE A 16 3.29 -19.21 18.89
N PHE A 17 2.31 -19.42 17.99
CA PHE A 17 1.72 -18.32 17.24
C PHE A 17 1.00 -17.31 18.12
N LYS A 18 0.38 -17.77 19.24
CA LYS A 18 -0.26 -16.89 20.21
C LYS A 18 0.72 -15.97 20.95
N ILE A 19 1.96 -16.43 21.15
CA ILE A 19 3.04 -15.62 21.72
C ILE A 19 3.49 -14.55 20.71
N LEU A 20 3.56 -14.91 19.41
CA LEU A 20 4.10 -14.07 18.35
C LEU A 20 3.09 -13.04 17.80
N GLY A 21 1.79 -13.21 18.06
CA GLY A 21 0.81 -12.28 17.50
C GLY A 21 -0.59 -12.43 18.10
N LYS A 22 -1.29 -11.28 18.24
CA LYS A 22 -2.64 -11.21 18.80
C LYS A 22 -3.71 -11.77 17.85
N ASN A 23 -3.62 -11.45 16.56
CA ASN A 23 -4.59 -11.83 15.53
C ASN A 23 -4.03 -12.96 14.68
N LEU A 24 -4.57 -14.16 14.80
CA LEU A 24 -4.13 -15.36 14.11
C LEU A 24 -5.20 -15.80 13.11
N TYR A 25 -4.82 -15.93 11.84
CA TYR A 25 -5.69 -16.41 10.77
C TYR A 25 -5.09 -17.68 10.18
N TYR A 26 -5.68 -18.83 10.49
CA TYR A 26 -5.35 -20.08 9.82
C TYR A 26 -6.11 -20.15 8.48
N LEU A 27 -5.38 -20.18 7.38
CA LEU A 27 -5.89 -20.02 6.03
C LEU A 27 -5.84 -21.33 5.19
N GLY A 28 -5.60 -22.45 5.85
CA GLY A 28 -5.61 -23.77 5.21
C GLY A 28 -4.29 -24.08 4.51
N LYS A 29 -4.34 -24.41 3.22
CA LYS A 29 -3.21 -25.00 2.46
C LYS A 29 -1.92 -24.20 2.54
N HIS A 30 -0.80 -24.90 2.31
CA HIS A 30 0.51 -24.28 2.16
C HIS A 30 0.48 -23.15 1.11
N GLY A 31 1.12 -22.02 1.43
CA GLY A 31 1.11 -20.81 0.58
C GLY A 31 -0.08 -19.86 0.80
N ALA A 32 -1.20 -20.30 1.43
CA ALA A 32 -2.38 -19.44 1.63
C ALA A 32 -2.07 -18.20 2.49
N GLY A 33 -1.26 -18.34 3.54
CA GLY A 33 -0.83 -17.23 4.39
C GLY A 33 -0.02 -16.18 3.60
N TYR A 34 0.82 -16.64 2.69
CA TYR A 34 1.60 -15.76 1.82
C TYR A 34 0.72 -15.04 0.79
N ALA A 35 -0.22 -15.77 0.18
CA ALA A 35 -1.18 -15.16 -0.76
C ALA A 35 -2.03 -14.07 -0.08
N ALA A 36 -2.51 -14.33 1.13
CA ALA A 36 -3.25 -13.34 1.91
C ALA A 36 -2.40 -12.09 2.23
N LYS A 37 -1.13 -12.29 2.61
CA LYS A 37 -0.18 -11.18 2.82
C LYS A 37 0.00 -10.34 1.56
N ILE A 38 0.21 -10.96 0.41
CA ILE A 38 0.41 -10.26 -0.84
C ILE A 38 -0.87 -9.51 -1.27
N ALA A 39 -2.04 -10.12 -1.15
CA ALA A 39 -3.31 -9.46 -1.45
C ALA A 39 -3.54 -8.23 -0.57
N GLN A 40 -3.36 -8.37 0.74
CA GLN A 40 -3.54 -7.28 1.70
C GLN A 40 -2.58 -6.13 1.46
N VAL A 41 -1.28 -6.42 1.28
CA VAL A 41 -0.28 -5.35 1.11
C VAL A 41 -0.39 -4.69 -0.26
N SER A 42 -0.83 -5.42 -1.28
CA SER A 42 -1.13 -4.81 -2.58
C SER A 42 -2.21 -3.74 -2.47
N LEU A 43 -3.30 -4.02 -1.74
CA LEU A 43 -4.35 -3.03 -1.48
C LEU A 43 -3.78 -1.78 -0.80
N CYS A 44 -2.83 -1.93 0.13
CA CYS A 44 -2.18 -0.80 0.78
C CYS A 44 -1.49 0.13 -0.25
N TYR A 45 -0.74 -0.44 -1.20
CA TYR A 45 -0.07 0.34 -2.25
C TYR A 45 -1.06 1.01 -3.24
N LEU A 46 -2.17 0.33 -3.55
CA LEU A 46 -3.26 0.93 -4.33
C LEU A 46 -3.84 2.14 -3.59
N ASN A 47 -4.12 1.97 -2.30
CA ASN A 47 -4.70 3.02 -1.46
C ASN A 47 -3.77 4.24 -1.35
N TYR A 48 -2.43 4.08 -1.34
CA TYR A 48 -1.51 5.21 -1.34
C TYR A 48 -1.68 6.09 -2.58
N LEU A 49 -1.76 5.48 -3.77
CA LEU A 49 -1.93 6.22 -5.01
C LEU A 49 -3.32 6.86 -5.09
N SER A 50 -4.37 6.12 -4.75
CA SER A 50 -5.74 6.62 -4.75
C SER A 50 -5.94 7.79 -3.79
N LEU A 51 -5.38 7.69 -2.57
CA LEU A 51 -5.40 8.79 -1.61
C LEU A 51 -4.67 10.02 -2.14
N SER A 52 -3.50 9.84 -2.75
CA SER A 52 -2.75 10.97 -3.32
C SER A 52 -3.51 11.66 -4.45
N GLU A 53 -4.18 10.90 -5.33
CA GLU A 53 -5.01 11.46 -6.39
C GLU A 53 -6.22 12.24 -5.83
N ALA A 54 -6.87 11.71 -4.80
CA ALA A 54 -7.98 12.40 -4.13
C ALA A 54 -7.52 13.72 -3.48
N LEU A 55 -6.37 13.71 -2.79
CA LEU A 55 -5.77 14.92 -2.22
C LEU A 55 -5.41 15.94 -3.31
N MET A 56 -4.82 15.50 -4.43
CA MET A 56 -4.47 16.38 -5.55
C MET A 56 -5.71 16.97 -6.20
N LEU A 57 -6.76 16.18 -6.40
CA LEU A 57 -8.03 16.65 -6.97
C LEU A 57 -8.63 17.74 -6.09
N GLY A 58 -8.72 17.53 -4.78
CA GLY A 58 -9.22 18.53 -3.84
C GLY A 58 -8.37 19.79 -3.84
N THR A 59 -7.03 19.64 -3.83
CA THR A 59 -6.09 20.78 -3.83
C THR A 59 -6.20 21.60 -5.11
N LYS A 60 -6.29 20.96 -6.27
CA LYS A 60 -6.50 21.67 -7.55
C LYS A 60 -7.87 22.36 -7.63
N SER A 61 -8.83 21.91 -6.84
CA SER A 61 -10.16 22.54 -6.69
C SER A 61 -10.19 23.62 -5.61
N GLY A 62 -9.04 24.05 -5.07
CA GLY A 62 -8.94 25.13 -4.08
C GLY A 62 -9.11 24.70 -2.61
N ILE A 63 -9.17 23.39 -2.33
CA ILE A 63 -9.28 22.87 -0.95
C ILE A 63 -7.87 22.61 -0.41
N ARG A 64 -7.55 23.15 0.77
CA ARG A 64 -6.25 22.87 1.39
C ARG A 64 -6.06 21.37 1.63
N PRO A 65 -4.85 20.80 1.37
CA PRO A 65 -4.58 19.37 1.55
C PRO A 65 -4.97 18.85 2.94
N GLN A 66 -4.73 19.61 3.98
CA GLN A 66 -5.09 19.26 5.37
C GLN A 66 -6.61 19.13 5.55
N THR A 67 -7.36 20.07 5.00
CA THR A 67 -8.83 20.03 5.03
C THR A 67 -9.36 18.86 4.24
N MET A 68 -8.80 18.60 3.05
CA MET A 68 -9.20 17.47 2.21
C MET A 68 -8.92 16.13 2.91
N LEU A 69 -7.77 15.98 3.58
CA LEU A 69 -7.46 14.79 4.36
C LEU A 69 -8.45 14.60 5.53
N GLN A 70 -8.81 15.66 6.25
CA GLN A 70 -9.81 15.59 7.32
C GLN A 70 -11.19 15.15 6.81
N ILE A 71 -11.60 15.64 5.63
CA ILE A 71 -12.85 15.21 4.99
C ILE A 71 -12.79 13.72 4.66
N ILE A 72 -11.69 13.25 4.06
CA ILE A 72 -11.49 11.84 3.72
C ILE A 72 -11.57 10.98 4.99
N ASP A 73 -10.83 11.34 6.04
CA ASP A 73 -10.78 10.55 7.28
C ASP A 73 -12.14 10.41 7.99
N LYS A 74 -13.00 11.41 7.84
CA LYS A 74 -14.35 11.43 8.45
C LYS A 74 -15.46 10.92 7.53
N SER A 75 -15.11 10.43 6.35
CA SER A 75 -16.06 9.94 5.35
C SER A 75 -15.91 8.43 5.11
N ALA A 76 -16.75 7.87 4.26
CA ALA A 76 -16.70 6.46 3.86
C ALA A 76 -15.37 6.06 3.16
N SER A 77 -14.58 7.03 2.68
CA SER A 77 -13.28 6.80 2.04
C SER A 77 -12.11 6.78 3.02
N GLY A 78 -12.34 7.10 4.31
CA GLY A 78 -11.34 7.04 5.35
C GLY A 78 -10.92 5.62 5.72
N GLY A 79 -9.70 5.49 6.24
CA GLY A 79 -9.18 4.21 6.69
C GLY A 79 -7.72 4.29 7.12
N TYR A 80 -7.11 3.13 7.39
CA TYR A 80 -5.72 3.07 7.88
C TYR A 80 -4.74 3.88 7.02
N THR A 81 -4.90 3.85 5.71
CA THR A 81 -3.98 4.56 4.79
C THR A 81 -4.08 6.07 4.95
N SER A 82 -5.27 6.63 5.01
CA SER A 82 -5.47 8.08 5.18
C SER A 82 -5.01 8.55 6.56
N THR A 83 -5.37 7.81 7.62
CA THR A 83 -4.99 8.16 8.99
C THR A 83 -3.49 8.02 9.25
N ARG A 84 -2.85 6.96 8.74
CA ARG A 84 -1.42 6.67 9.03
C ARG A 84 -0.47 7.38 8.07
N TYR A 85 -0.77 7.45 6.78
CA TYR A 85 0.15 7.96 5.76
C TYR A 85 -0.29 9.28 5.13
N GLY A 86 -1.55 9.65 5.28
CA GLY A 86 -2.05 10.94 4.81
C GLY A 86 -1.25 12.13 5.38
N PRO A 87 -1.00 12.21 6.70
CA PRO A 87 -0.15 13.24 7.27
C PRO A 87 1.24 13.31 6.64
N ASP A 88 1.89 12.17 6.42
CA ASP A 88 3.22 12.10 5.81
C ASP A 88 3.23 12.60 4.35
N MET A 89 2.14 12.38 3.62
CA MET A 89 1.97 12.88 2.25
C MET A 89 1.84 14.41 2.20
N ILE A 90 1.06 14.99 3.13
CA ILE A 90 0.78 16.42 3.12
C ILE A 90 1.82 17.28 3.84
N ASN A 91 2.68 16.70 4.68
CA ASN A 91 3.80 17.40 5.33
C ASN A 91 5.15 17.16 4.62
N GLY A 92 5.20 16.23 3.69
CA GLY A 92 6.39 15.91 2.91
C GLY A 92 7.45 15.10 3.67
N SER A 93 7.13 14.56 4.87
CA SER A 93 8.07 13.75 5.65
C SER A 93 8.34 12.39 5.00
N TYR A 94 7.32 11.85 4.32
CA TYR A 94 7.40 10.54 3.67
C TYR A 94 8.00 9.47 4.59
N ASP A 95 7.23 8.52 5.07
CA ASP A 95 7.64 7.49 6.03
C ASP A 95 8.96 6.78 5.63
N PRO A 96 10.07 6.94 6.37
CA PRO A 96 11.35 6.33 6.05
C PRO A 96 11.43 4.84 6.41
N SER A 97 10.43 4.29 7.08
CA SER A 97 10.43 2.91 7.60
C SER A 97 10.35 1.83 6.53
N PHE A 98 9.94 2.20 5.30
CA PHE A 98 9.76 1.24 4.22
C PHE A 98 10.23 1.79 2.86
N THR A 99 10.86 0.95 2.02
CA THR A 99 11.45 1.41 0.76
C THR A 99 10.58 1.10 -0.47
N LEU A 100 10.80 1.88 -1.54
CA LEU A 100 10.21 1.62 -2.86
C LEU A 100 10.54 0.21 -3.38
N GLY A 101 11.76 -0.25 -3.15
CA GLY A 101 12.20 -1.57 -3.57
C GLY A 101 11.40 -2.69 -2.92
N LEU A 102 11.12 -2.57 -1.62
CA LEU A 102 10.30 -3.54 -0.88
C LEU A 102 8.85 -3.52 -1.36
N SER A 103 8.26 -2.33 -1.56
CA SER A 103 6.91 -2.19 -2.10
C SER A 103 6.80 -2.81 -3.50
N PHE A 104 7.75 -2.52 -4.36
CA PHE A 104 7.75 -3.05 -5.72
C PHE A 104 7.98 -4.56 -5.77
N LYS A 105 8.80 -5.11 -4.87
CA LYS A 105 8.95 -6.56 -4.72
C LYS A 105 7.60 -7.22 -4.43
N ASP A 106 6.83 -6.68 -3.49
CA ASP A 106 5.51 -7.22 -3.14
C ASP A 106 4.53 -7.12 -4.33
N LEU A 107 4.53 -6.02 -5.06
CA LEU A 107 3.72 -5.84 -6.27
C LEU A 107 4.15 -6.79 -7.41
N LYS A 108 5.43 -7.10 -7.54
CA LYS A 108 5.91 -8.12 -8.48
C LYS A 108 5.36 -9.51 -8.13
N LEU A 109 5.40 -9.88 -6.86
CA LEU A 109 4.82 -11.13 -6.38
C LEU A 109 3.31 -11.20 -6.61
N ALA A 110 2.59 -10.08 -6.43
CA ALA A 110 1.18 -9.98 -6.81
C ALA A 110 0.99 -10.25 -8.31
N LYS A 111 1.82 -9.67 -9.17
CA LYS A 111 1.78 -9.90 -10.62
C LYS A 111 2.04 -11.37 -10.99
N GLU A 112 2.96 -12.04 -10.30
CA GLU A 112 3.22 -13.47 -10.48
C GLU A 112 1.99 -14.30 -10.13
N ILE A 113 1.32 -14.02 -9.01
CA ILE A 113 0.08 -14.69 -8.61
C ILE A 113 -1.04 -14.44 -9.64
N ILE A 114 -1.18 -13.20 -10.12
CA ILE A 114 -2.15 -12.80 -11.16
C ILE A 114 -1.96 -13.66 -12.43
N ASN A 115 -0.72 -13.78 -12.88
CA ASN A 115 -0.38 -14.56 -14.06
C ASN A 115 -0.63 -16.06 -13.83
N LEU A 116 -0.16 -16.60 -12.70
CA LEU A 116 -0.31 -18.01 -12.35
C LEU A 116 -1.79 -18.44 -12.24
N LYS A 117 -2.63 -17.55 -11.73
CA LYS A 117 -4.07 -17.80 -11.53
C LYS A 117 -4.93 -17.32 -12.70
N ASN A 118 -4.34 -16.73 -13.71
CA ASN A 118 -5.02 -16.18 -14.89
C ASN A 118 -6.19 -15.23 -14.52
N ILE A 119 -5.95 -14.35 -13.53
CA ILE A 119 -6.92 -13.35 -13.12
C ILE A 119 -6.55 -11.97 -13.68
N LYS A 120 -7.55 -11.11 -13.87
CA LYS A 120 -7.34 -9.76 -14.44
C LYS A 120 -7.58 -8.71 -13.36
N LEU A 121 -6.52 -8.06 -12.90
CA LEU A 121 -6.55 -7.00 -11.89
C LEU A 121 -5.92 -5.72 -12.46
N PRO A 122 -6.69 -4.91 -13.21
CA PRO A 122 -6.17 -3.76 -13.95
C PRO A 122 -5.56 -2.69 -13.03
N ILE A 123 -6.17 -2.43 -11.87
CA ILE A 123 -5.67 -1.43 -10.92
C ILE A 123 -4.31 -1.86 -10.33
N THR A 124 -4.17 -3.13 -9.93
CA THR A 124 -2.88 -3.67 -9.46
C THR A 124 -1.80 -3.57 -10.54
N LYS A 125 -2.15 -3.84 -11.80
CA LYS A 125 -1.23 -3.71 -12.94
C LYS A 125 -0.76 -2.26 -13.14
N LEU A 126 -1.68 -1.30 -13.06
CA LEU A 126 -1.39 0.12 -13.16
C LEU A 126 -0.48 0.57 -12.01
N THR A 127 -0.84 0.22 -10.77
CA THR A 127 -0.04 0.51 -9.57
C THR A 127 1.38 -0.04 -9.71
N THR A 128 1.53 -1.31 -10.13
CA THR A 128 2.85 -1.93 -10.34
C THR A 128 3.68 -1.14 -11.37
N SER A 129 3.06 -0.64 -12.44
CA SER A 129 3.73 0.18 -13.45
C SER A 129 4.21 1.51 -12.88
N ILE A 130 3.40 2.17 -12.04
CA ILE A 130 3.77 3.44 -11.38
C ILE A 130 4.96 3.22 -10.44
N TYR A 131 4.92 2.20 -9.61
CA TYR A 131 6.04 1.86 -8.72
C TYR A 131 7.32 1.50 -9.48
N SER A 132 7.22 0.79 -10.59
CA SER A 132 8.35 0.51 -11.47
C SER A 132 9.02 1.79 -12.01
N LYS A 133 8.20 2.77 -12.43
CA LYS A 133 8.69 4.08 -12.88
C LYS A 133 9.29 4.89 -11.73
N ALA A 134 8.69 4.81 -10.55
CA ALA A 134 9.21 5.48 -9.36
C ALA A 134 10.60 4.98 -8.97
N ILE A 135 10.82 3.65 -8.97
CA ILE A 135 12.15 3.06 -8.70
C ILE A 135 13.18 3.53 -9.71
N LYS A 136 12.84 3.56 -11.00
CA LYS A 136 13.78 4.04 -12.04
C LYS A 136 14.18 5.49 -11.82
N LYS A 137 13.28 6.31 -11.28
CA LYS A 137 13.53 7.75 -11.10
C LYS A 137 14.16 8.08 -9.75
N TYR A 138 13.75 7.41 -8.68
CA TYR A 138 14.12 7.77 -7.30
C TYR A 138 15.01 6.75 -6.60
N GLY A 139 15.25 5.60 -7.21
CA GLY A 139 16.04 4.50 -6.64
C GLY A 139 15.23 3.58 -5.70
N ALA A 140 15.68 2.32 -5.59
CA ALA A 140 14.99 1.31 -4.80
C ALA A 140 15.01 1.58 -3.28
N ASN A 141 16.07 2.23 -2.79
CA ASN A 141 16.25 2.54 -1.36
C ASN A 141 15.50 3.80 -0.91
N SER A 142 14.87 4.52 -1.84
CA SER A 142 14.08 5.68 -1.49
C SER A 142 12.77 5.28 -0.79
N ASN A 143 12.15 6.22 -0.08
CA ASN A 143 10.90 6.03 0.64
C ASN A 143 9.78 5.51 -0.27
N HIS A 144 8.96 4.59 0.24
CA HIS A 144 7.89 3.95 -0.53
C HIS A 144 6.81 4.93 -1.04
N LEU A 145 6.57 6.03 -0.32
CA LEU A 145 5.63 7.07 -0.73
C LEU A 145 6.17 7.93 -1.90
N ASN A 146 7.44 7.85 -2.26
CA ASN A 146 8.00 8.59 -3.39
C ASN A 146 7.34 8.22 -4.74
N ALA A 147 6.57 7.14 -4.81
CA ALA A 147 5.72 6.87 -5.97
C ALA A 147 4.73 8.02 -6.26
N ILE A 148 4.28 8.73 -5.22
CA ILE A 148 3.37 9.88 -5.31
C ILE A 148 4.02 11.05 -6.04
N LYS A 149 5.34 11.26 -5.88
CA LYS A 149 6.08 12.32 -6.56
C LYS A 149 6.01 12.25 -8.09
N LEU A 150 5.74 11.06 -8.65
CA LEU A 150 5.47 10.94 -10.08
C LEU A 150 4.15 11.60 -10.47
N LEU A 151 3.14 11.49 -9.62
CA LEU A 151 1.83 12.11 -9.83
C LEU A 151 1.91 13.61 -9.59
N GLU A 152 2.60 14.05 -8.53
CA GLU A 152 2.87 15.46 -8.24
C GLU A 152 3.57 16.15 -9.44
N ALA A 153 4.62 15.53 -9.97
CA ALA A 153 5.35 16.07 -11.11
C ALA A 153 4.50 16.21 -12.38
N LYS A 154 3.64 15.20 -12.65
CA LYS A 154 2.72 15.25 -13.80
C LYS A 154 1.66 16.33 -13.67
N ASN A 155 1.18 16.57 -12.47
CA ASN A 155 0.13 17.53 -12.18
C ASN A 155 0.66 18.94 -11.86
N LYS A 156 1.99 19.13 -11.85
CA LYS A 156 2.65 20.39 -11.43
C LYS A 156 2.08 20.86 -10.08
N LEU A 157 1.98 19.93 -9.14
CA LEU A 157 1.42 20.13 -7.80
C LEU A 157 2.28 19.39 -6.78
N ILE A 158 2.59 20.04 -5.67
CA ILE A 158 3.31 19.43 -4.54
C ILE A 158 2.41 19.53 -3.31
N LEU A 159 1.90 18.38 -2.82
CA LEU A 159 0.91 18.34 -1.74
C LEU A 159 1.37 19.04 -0.47
N HIS A 160 2.63 18.86 -0.06
CA HIS A 160 3.15 19.48 1.17
C HIS A 160 3.43 20.98 1.05
N LYS A 161 3.31 21.57 -0.13
CA LYS A 161 3.43 23.01 -0.37
C LYS A 161 2.08 23.70 -0.52
N GLY A 162 1.00 22.94 -0.38
CA GLY A 162 -0.36 23.50 -0.46
C GLY A 162 -0.88 23.70 -1.89
N GLY A 163 -0.12 23.21 -2.88
CA GLY A 163 -0.47 23.37 -4.31
C GLY A 163 0.21 24.55 -4.97
#